data_0c391f4ed8f3919e51bdfb78229eb81f
#
_entry.id   0c391f4ed8f3919e51bdfb78229eb81f
#
_cell.length_a   1.000
_cell.length_b   1.000
_cell.length_c   1.000
_cell.angle_alpha   90.00
_cell.angle_beta   90.00
_cell.angle_gamma   90.00
#
_symmetry.space_group_name_H-M   'P 1'
#
loop_
_entity.id
_entity.type
_entity.pdbx_description
1 polymer ?
#
loop_
_entity_poly.entity_id
_entity_poly.type
_entity_poly.pdbx_seq_one_letter_code
_entity_poly.pdbx_strand_id
1 'polypeptide(L)'
;GGELYNPFKNYTWDTIIDPATGMVRPDAQAAWNEKWMDALQRDDALRHEHQLAINGGTDKTKYMFSLGYLNEDGILVTTGFQRYNARANVMSNINHWFKANANLSLSNSVQNFSDYSGSSTSNVWYSAQFVSPLFPVYIKDLAGNDVLDEFGNRQLDYGEQGRPGSYNDYNPLGGLLDDIADVKNDVASLRTGMTFGSDEESMGVFQGLKLAVNFGADYRSQLQKSYMNMYHGNQANAGGLLMKYNTRMQSYTFNTLLTWNRSFGLHNFDVLAGHEYYAYKYEYLSAGKTNLVDGILELRPGTTLYDADSYTQDYRIESWLGRFNYNYDEKYYLSASIRTDGSSRFHKDARWGTFWSVGANWRVSKEAFMEDIEWIDNLSVKASYGEQGNDNIGTFYAWQSLYSLSYANSNQIGAFVSTLENKNISWEKNGNLNVGFEAALFDNRLKINAEYYNKKTTDMLLNYPMALSTGFSGYDANVGDMRNSGFEFEIKGTPIRTNDFEWNLSFMGSTTKNEVLKLTATTPEIISGVRIIKEGYPIN
;
A
#
# COMPACT_ATOMS: atom_id res chain seq x y z
N GLY A 1 -48.92 -7.48 -8.70
CA GLY A 1 -47.92 -7.40 -9.72
C GLY A 1 -47.58 -8.74 -10.25
N GLY A 2 -47.78 -9.34 -11.17
CA GLY A 2 -47.33 -10.68 -11.52
C GLY A 2 -47.54 -11.09 -12.98
N GLU A 3 -48.30 -10.31 -13.75
CA GLU A 3 -48.56 -10.69 -15.14
C GLU A 3 -47.42 -10.28 -16.12
N LEU A 4 -46.61 -9.29 -15.75
CA LEU A 4 -45.53 -8.77 -16.62
C LEU A 4 -44.16 -9.42 -16.39
N TYR A 5 -43.95 -10.10 -15.25
CA TYR A 5 -42.68 -10.74 -14.92
C TYR A 5 -42.90 -12.22 -14.63
N ASN A 6 -42.64 -13.05 -15.60
CA ASN A 6 -42.63 -14.51 -15.42
C ASN A 6 -41.31 -15.13 -15.95
N PRO A 7 -40.39 -15.53 -15.06
CA PRO A 7 -39.11 -16.11 -15.48
C PRO A 7 -39.21 -17.56 -15.99
N PHE A 8 -40.41 -18.12 -16.09
CA PHE A 8 -40.65 -19.49 -16.53
C PHE A 8 -41.49 -19.54 -17.80
N LYS A 9 -41.15 -20.44 -18.69
CA LYS A 9 -41.86 -20.64 -19.96
C LYS A 9 -43.16 -21.42 -19.82
N ASN A 10 -43.20 -22.37 -18.89
CA ASN A 10 -44.24 -23.39 -18.78
C ASN A 10 -45.03 -23.35 -17.46
N TYR A 11 -44.69 -22.46 -16.55
CA TYR A 11 -45.38 -22.27 -15.27
C TYR A 11 -45.43 -20.77 -14.93
N THR A 12 -46.43 -20.40 -14.12
CA THR A 12 -46.54 -19.07 -13.49
C THR A 12 -45.97 -19.13 -12.08
N TRP A 13 -45.76 -17.98 -11.43
CA TRP A 13 -45.37 -17.90 -10.03
C TRP A 13 -46.25 -18.73 -9.10
N ASP A 14 -47.54 -18.78 -9.35
CA ASP A 14 -48.53 -19.52 -8.52
C ASP A 14 -48.51 -21.03 -8.76
N THR A 15 -47.98 -21.48 -9.90
CA THR A 15 -48.03 -22.89 -10.31
C THR A 15 -46.66 -23.58 -10.35
N ILE A 16 -45.58 -22.82 -10.22
CA ILE A 16 -44.18 -23.33 -10.28
C ILE A 16 -43.84 -24.29 -9.13
N ILE A 17 -44.45 -24.10 -7.97
CA ILE A 17 -44.26 -24.98 -6.80
C ILE A 17 -45.25 -26.12 -6.90
N ASP A 18 -44.74 -27.35 -6.83
CA ASP A 18 -45.54 -28.53 -6.71
C ASP A 18 -46.18 -28.61 -5.32
N PRO A 19 -47.51 -28.54 -5.19
CA PRO A 19 -48.19 -28.53 -3.90
C PRO A 19 -48.01 -29.86 -3.13
N ALA A 20 -47.65 -30.95 -3.79
CA ALA A 20 -47.43 -32.24 -3.15
C ALA A 20 -46.04 -32.33 -2.49
N THR A 21 -45.02 -31.68 -3.04
CA THR A 21 -43.63 -31.73 -2.58
C THR A 21 -43.16 -30.43 -1.94
N GLY A 22 -43.83 -29.31 -2.19
CA GLY A 22 -43.37 -27.98 -1.79
C GLY A 22 -42.11 -27.48 -2.51
N MET A 23 -41.69 -28.17 -3.57
CA MET A 23 -40.47 -27.86 -4.34
C MET A 23 -40.84 -27.31 -5.71
N VAL A 24 -39.86 -26.60 -6.34
CA VAL A 24 -39.95 -26.20 -7.75
C VAL A 24 -40.15 -27.44 -8.61
N ARG A 25 -41.10 -27.39 -9.54
CA ARG A 25 -41.38 -28.50 -10.45
C ARG A 25 -40.16 -28.84 -11.27
N PRO A 26 -39.77 -30.14 -11.35
CA PRO A 26 -38.52 -30.56 -11.99
C PRO A 26 -38.45 -30.33 -13.50
N ASP A 27 -39.62 -30.14 -14.13
CA ASP A 27 -39.79 -29.83 -15.57
C ASP A 27 -39.90 -28.30 -15.85
N ALA A 28 -39.72 -27.47 -14.83
CA ALA A 28 -39.71 -26.02 -14.98
C ALA A 28 -38.60 -25.55 -15.93
N GLN A 29 -38.96 -24.72 -16.90
CA GLN A 29 -38.02 -24.16 -17.87
C GLN A 29 -37.88 -22.66 -17.67
N ALA A 30 -36.68 -22.18 -17.43
CA ALA A 30 -36.36 -20.76 -17.36
C ALA A 30 -36.64 -20.09 -18.73
N ALA A 31 -37.21 -18.90 -18.70
CA ALA A 31 -37.44 -18.09 -19.89
C ALA A 31 -36.13 -17.49 -20.40
N TRP A 32 -35.24 -17.15 -19.49
CA TRP A 32 -33.88 -16.66 -19.72
C TRP A 32 -32.96 -17.16 -18.61
N ASN A 33 -31.66 -17.00 -18.83
CA ASN A 33 -30.60 -17.32 -17.87
C ASN A 33 -29.55 -16.25 -17.99
N GLU A 34 -29.69 -15.18 -17.22
CA GLU A 34 -28.83 -14.00 -17.31
C GLU A 34 -27.47 -14.26 -16.72
N LYS A 35 -26.46 -13.80 -17.42
CA LYS A 35 -25.07 -13.80 -16.96
C LYS A 35 -24.70 -12.40 -16.51
N TRP A 36 -25.08 -12.05 -15.28
CA TRP A 36 -24.85 -10.72 -14.72
C TRP A 36 -23.41 -10.26 -14.83
N MET A 37 -22.44 -11.16 -14.61
CA MET A 37 -21.03 -10.83 -14.74
C MET A 37 -20.63 -10.41 -16.15
N ASP A 38 -21.19 -11.08 -17.17
CA ASP A 38 -20.89 -10.75 -18.58
C ASP A 38 -21.50 -9.38 -18.95
N ALA A 39 -22.68 -9.03 -18.38
CA ALA A 39 -23.33 -7.74 -18.59
C ALA A 39 -22.54 -6.55 -18.01
N LEU A 40 -21.73 -6.78 -16.99
CA LEU A 40 -20.92 -5.74 -16.33
C LEU A 40 -19.54 -5.55 -16.95
N GLN A 41 -19.09 -6.50 -17.76
CA GLN A 41 -17.77 -6.50 -18.34
C GLN A 41 -17.78 -5.98 -19.78
N ARG A 42 -16.69 -5.36 -20.17
CA ARG A 42 -16.43 -5.03 -21.58
C ARG A 42 -15.47 -6.06 -22.18
N ASP A 43 -15.69 -6.38 -23.44
CA ASP A 43 -14.88 -7.36 -24.18
C ASP A 43 -13.64 -6.72 -24.82
N ASP A 44 -13.61 -5.39 -24.93
CA ASP A 44 -12.64 -4.60 -25.71
C ASP A 44 -11.80 -3.64 -24.86
N ALA A 45 -11.55 -3.98 -23.58
CA ALA A 45 -10.72 -3.17 -22.68
C ALA A 45 -9.31 -2.94 -23.27
N LEU A 46 -9.01 -1.69 -23.61
CA LEU A 46 -7.75 -1.29 -24.23
C LEU A 46 -6.85 -0.61 -23.22
N ARG A 47 -5.58 -1.04 -23.17
CA ARG A 47 -4.50 -0.32 -22.49
C ARG A 47 -3.45 0.12 -23.48
N HIS A 48 -3.11 1.41 -23.47
CA HIS A 48 -1.99 1.93 -24.23
C HIS A 48 -1.17 2.92 -23.42
N GLU A 49 0.13 2.90 -23.62
CA GLU A 49 1.09 3.75 -22.92
C GLU A 49 2.09 4.32 -23.93
N HIS A 50 2.33 5.62 -23.81
CA HIS A 50 3.28 6.35 -24.64
C HIS A 50 4.29 7.04 -23.74
N GLN A 51 5.56 6.84 -24.02
CA GLN A 51 6.64 7.50 -23.29
C GLN A 51 7.65 8.12 -24.27
N LEU A 52 7.94 9.38 -24.05
CA LEU A 52 9.03 10.08 -24.70
C LEU A 52 10.09 10.43 -23.66
N ALA A 53 11.35 10.06 -23.94
CA ALA A 53 12.47 10.39 -23.07
C ALA A 53 13.60 10.98 -23.91
N ILE A 54 14.18 12.06 -23.41
CA ILE A 54 15.35 12.74 -24.00
C ILE A 54 16.41 12.79 -22.90
N ASN A 55 17.58 12.26 -23.17
CA ASN A 55 18.72 12.33 -22.29
C ASN A 55 19.94 12.80 -23.04
N GLY A 56 20.79 13.53 -22.35
CA GLY A 56 22.01 14.06 -22.93
C GLY A 56 22.92 14.65 -21.85
N GLY A 57 24.00 15.24 -22.29
CA GLY A 57 24.92 15.90 -21.38
C GLY A 57 26.32 16.06 -21.93
N THR A 58 27.15 16.56 -21.06
CA THR A 58 28.60 16.69 -21.19
C THR A 58 29.27 15.89 -20.08
N ASP A 59 30.60 15.90 -20.00
CA ASP A 59 31.34 15.31 -18.90
C ASP A 59 30.99 15.93 -17.53
N LYS A 60 30.52 17.18 -17.55
CA LYS A 60 30.16 17.93 -16.33
C LYS A 60 28.70 17.86 -15.98
N THR A 61 27.80 17.89 -16.96
CA THR A 61 26.36 17.97 -16.70
C THR A 61 25.62 16.92 -17.50
N LYS A 62 24.78 16.15 -16.83
CA LYS A 62 23.88 15.15 -17.42
C LYS A 62 22.45 15.53 -17.12
N TYR A 63 21.57 15.31 -18.09
CA TYR A 63 20.15 15.58 -17.92
C TYR A 63 19.30 14.47 -18.57
N MET A 64 18.12 14.31 -18.03
CA MET A 64 17.06 13.48 -18.58
C MET A 64 15.72 14.19 -18.40
N PHE A 65 14.95 14.27 -19.46
CA PHE A 65 13.55 14.70 -19.45
C PHE A 65 12.68 13.58 -20.00
N SER A 66 11.55 13.33 -19.39
CA SER A 66 10.58 12.38 -19.92
C SER A 66 9.16 12.87 -19.74
N LEU A 67 8.31 12.54 -20.72
CA LEU A 67 6.87 12.71 -20.69
C LEU A 67 6.24 11.35 -20.90
N GLY A 68 5.19 11.05 -20.17
CA GLY A 68 4.44 9.81 -20.29
C GLY A 68 2.94 10.06 -20.27
N TYR A 69 2.24 9.27 -21.04
CA TYR A 69 0.79 9.18 -21.07
C TYR A 69 0.37 7.72 -21.00
N LEU A 70 -0.55 7.40 -20.12
CA LEU A 70 -1.17 6.09 -20.00
C LEU A 70 -2.68 6.27 -20.01
N ASN A 71 -3.36 5.45 -20.80
CA ASN A 71 -4.80 5.24 -20.73
C ASN A 71 -5.09 3.75 -20.67
N GLU A 72 -5.96 3.36 -19.74
CA GLU A 72 -6.35 1.98 -19.51
C GLU A 72 -7.84 1.90 -19.24
N ASP A 73 -8.56 1.19 -20.07
CA ASP A 73 -9.95 0.84 -19.83
C ASP A 73 -10.02 -0.28 -18.79
N GLY A 74 -10.90 -0.15 -17.80
CA GLY A 74 -11.15 -1.20 -16.84
C GLY A 74 -11.97 -2.35 -17.44
N ILE A 75 -11.91 -3.52 -16.83
CA ILE A 75 -12.72 -4.69 -17.23
C ILE A 75 -14.22 -4.39 -17.06
N LEU A 76 -14.60 -3.68 -15.98
CA LEU A 76 -15.99 -3.23 -15.82
C LEU A 76 -16.26 -2.05 -16.74
N VAL A 77 -17.48 -2.01 -17.30
CA VAL A 77 -17.94 -0.85 -18.07
C VAL A 77 -17.84 0.43 -17.22
N THR A 78 -17.61 1.58 -17.83
CA THR A 78 -17.42 2.90 -17.20
C THR A 78 -16.18 3.08 -16.35
N THR A 79 -15.43 2.00 -16.01
CA THR A 79 -14.19 2.12 -15.24
C THR A 79 -12.98 2.33 -16.13
N GLY A 80 -11.97 3.02 -15.59
CA GLY A 80 -10.73 3.27 -16.33
C GLY A 80 -9.72 4.08 -15.53
N PHE A 81 -8.53 4.20 -16.09
CA PHE A 81 -7.42 4.93 -15.51
C PHE A 81 -6.67 5.72 -16.58
N GLN A 82 -6.44 7.00 -16.33
CA GLN A 82 -5.65 7.86 -17.18
C GLN A 82 -4.56 8.56 -16.36
N ARG A 83 -3.35 8.63 -16.91
CA ARG A 83 -2.23 9.29 -16.23
C ARG A 83 -1.35 10.06 -17.21
N TYR A 84 -1.03 11.28 -16.84
CA TYR A 84 0.04 12.08 -17.42
C TYR A 84 1.18 12.19 -16.41
N ASN A 85 2.41 12.03 -16.86
CA ASN A 85 3.58 12.22 -16.01
C ASN A 85 4.69 12.97 -16.76
N ALA A 86 5.41 13.79 -16.02
CA ALA A 86 6.60 14.49 -16.48
C ALA A 86 7.72 14.31 -15.46
N ARG A 87 8.95 14.09 -15.93
CA ARG A 87 10.15 14.00 -15.09
C ARG A 87 11.28 14.82 -15.67
N ALA A 88 12.02 15.48 -14.81
CA ALA A 88 13.22 16.21 -15.15
C ALA A 88 14.31 15.86 -14.12
N ASN A 89 15.42 15.30 -14.58
CA ASN A 89 16.57 14.98 -13.75
C ASN A 89 17.78 15.71 -14.31
N VAL A 90 18.48 16.44 -13.45
CA VAL A 90 19.71 17.15 -13.81
C VAL A 90 20.75 16.87 -12.75
N MET A 91 21.94 16.50 -13.17
CA MET A 91 23.11 16.33 -12.31
C MET A 91 24.26 17.10 -12.92
N SER A 92 24.96 17.89 -12.12
CA SER A 92 26.11 18.68 -12.58
C SER A 92 27.28 18.57 -11.61
N ASN A 93 28.45 18.23 -12.15
CA ASN A 93 29.73 18.41 -11.52
C ASN A 93 30.23 19.82 -11.83
N ILE A 94 29.86 20.79 -10.98
CA ILE A 94 30.13 22.22 -11.21
C ILE A 94 31.64 22.45 -11.24
N ASN A 95 32.35 21.79 -10.31
CA ASN A 95 33.80 21.70 -10.31
C ASN A 95 34.25 20.40 -9.59
N HIS A 96 35.55 20.20 -9.37
CA HIS A 96 36.09 18.98 -8.78
C HIS A 96 35.65 18.70 -7.32
N TRP A 97 35.18 19.72 -6.59
CA TRP A 97 34.77 19.59 -5.19
C TRP A 97 33.30 19.93 -4.95
N PHE A 98 32.54 20.35 -5.98
CA PHE A 98 31.14 20.70 -5.83
C PHE A 98 30.28 20.06 -6.92
N LYS A 99 29.31 19.26 -6.48
CA LYS A 99 28.29 18.61 -7.31
C LYS A 99 26.91 19.03 -6.86
N ALA A 100 25.98 19.18 -7.81
CA ALA A 100 24.59 19.47 -7.52
C ALA A 100 23.68 18.58 -8.38
N ASN A 101 22.54 18.21 -7.85
CA ASN A 101 21.51 17.49 -8.57
C ASN A 101 20.11 18.03 -8.22
N ALA A 102 19.21 17.95 -9.19
CA ALA A 102 17.80 18.24 -9.01
C ALA A 102 16.96 17.24 -9.81
N ASN A 103 15.95 16.68 -9.16
CA ASN A 103 15.00 15.74 -9.75
C ASN A 103 13.59 16.25 -9.45
N LEU A 104 12.81 16.48 -10.50
CA LEU A 104 11.41 16.87 -10.44
C LEU A 104 10.56 15.78 -11.07
N SER A 105 9.50 15.37 -10.41
CA SER A 105 8.48 14.46 -10.94
C SER A 105 7.10 15.07 -10.72
N LEU A 106 6.33 15.15 -11.79
CA LEU A 106 4.95 15.61 -11.78
C LEU A 106 4.06 14.52 -12.33
N SER A 107 2.91 14.30 -11.73
CA SER A 107 1.92 13.36 -12.24
C SER A 107 0.51 13.87 -11.96
N ASN A 108 -0.34 13.78 -12.98
CA ASN A 108 -1.78 13.95 -12.85
C ASN A 108 -2.45 12.65 -13.28
N SER A 109 -3.37 12.12 -12.47
CA SER A 109 -4.13 10.92 -12.83
C SER A 109 -5.60 11.06 -12.49
N VAL A 110 -6.42 10.41 -13.30
CA VAL A 110 -7.85 10.26 -13.09
C VAL A 110 -8.18 8.78 -13.14
N GLN A 111 -8.86 8.30 -12.13
CA GLN A 111 -9.37 6.93 -12.05
C GLN A 111 -10.88 6.97 -11.89
N ASN A 112 -11.59 6.31 -12.80
CA ASN A 112 -13.00 5.98 -12.64
C ASN A 112 -13.08 4.55 -12.13
N PHE A 113 -13.80 4.33 -11.05
CA PHE A 113 -13.94 3.01 -10.43
C PHE A 113 -15.37 2.77 -9.97
N SER A 114 -15.71 1.55 -9.63
CA SER A 114 -16.95 1.25 -8.91
C SER A 114 -16.62 1.02 -7.43
N ASP A 115 -17.61 1.25 -6.55
CA ASP A 115 -17.44 0.90 -5.15
C ASP A 115 -17.41 -0.63 -5.03
N TYR A 116 -16.30 -1.18 -4.48
CA TYR A 116 -16.16 -2.62 -4.23
C TYR A 116 -16.13 -2.95 -2.74
N SER A 117 -16.39 -1.97 -1.89
CA SER A 117 -16.28 -2.17 -0.46
C SER A 117 -17.48 -2.91 0.11
N GLY A 118 -17.20 -3.97 0.85
CA GLY A 118 -18.18 -4.69 1.65
C GLY A 118 -19.15 -5.58 0.86
N SER A 119 -20.22 -5.96 1.55
CA SER A 119 -21.30 -6.84 1.07
C SER A 119 -22.59 -6.06 0.78
N SER A 120 -22.48 -4.81 0.34
CA SER A 120 -23.64 -3.98 0.01
C SER A 120 -24.02 -4.09 -1.46
N THR A 121 -25.21 -3.67 -1.80
CA THR A 121 -25.72 -3.63 -3.18
C THR A 121 -24.92 -2.65 -4.06
N SER A 122 -24.25 -1.66 -3.49
CA SER A 122 -23.35 -0.76 -4.21
C SER A 122 -22.07 -1.45 -4.69
N ASN A 123 -21.69 -2.59 -4.10
CA ASN A 123 -20.62 -3.42 -4.64
C ASN A 123 -21.13 -4.26 -5.80
N VAL A 124 -20.83 -3.85 -7.02
CA VAL A 124 -21.35 -4.50 -8.23
C VAL A 124 -20.90 -5.94 -8.40
N TRP A 125 -19.67 -6.29 -7.95
CA TRP A 125 -19.17 -7.66 -7.96
C TRP A 125 -19.94 -8.55 -6.99
N TYR A 126 -20.19 -8.06 -5.78
CA TYR A 126 -21.02 -8.75 -4.81
C TYR A 126 -22.43 -8.97 -5.34
N SER A 127 -23.05 -7.90 -5.82
CA SER A 127 -24.42 -7.94 -6.35
C SER A 127 -24.56 -8.88 -7.53
N ALA A 128 -23.64 -8.85 -8.50
CA ALA A 128 -23.68 -9.73 -9.67
C ALA A 128 -23.54 -11.23 -9.34
N GLN A 129 -22.92 -11.56 -8.19
CA GLN A 129 -22.83 -12.95 -7.73
C GLN A 129 -24.09 -13.42 -6.99
N PHE A 130 -24.86 -12.52 -6.40
CA PHE A 130 -26.03 -12.85 -5.58
C PHE A 130 -27.35 -12.64 -6.29
N VAL A 131 -27.39 -11.82 -7.34
CA VAL A 131 -28.61 -11.64 -8.15
C VAL A 131 -28.88 -12.93 -8.93
N SER A 132 -30.10 -13.44 -8.80
CA SER A 132 -30.50 -14.68 -9.48
C SER A 132 -30.40 -14.53 -11.02
N PRO A 133 -29.91 -15.54 -11.74
CA PRO A 133 -29.96 -15.60 -13.21
C PRO A 133 -31.40 -15.55 -13.79
N LEU A 134 -32.40 -15.77 -12.96
CA LEU A 134 -33.80 -15.64 -13.35
C LEU A 134 -34.28 -14.19 -13.37
N PHE A 135 -33.49 -13.24 -12.87
CA PHE A 135 -33.79 -11.82 -12.97
C PHE A 135 -33.11 -11.24 -14.20
N PRO A 136 -33.82 -10.64 -15.13
CA PRO A 136 -33.22 -10.14 -16.35
C PRO A 136 -32.46 -8.83 -16.10
N VAL A 137 -31.42 -8.58 -16.89
CA VAL A 137 -30.69 -7.31 -16.90
C VAL A 137 -31.55 -6.19 -17.48
N TYR A 138 -32.31 -6.53 -18.52
CA TYR A 138 -33.21 -5.60 -19.23
C TYR A 138 -34.67 -6.04 -19.10
N ILE A 139 -35.58 -5.09 -19.11
CA ILE A 139 -37.03 -5.37 -19.06
C ILE A 139 -37.41 -6.28 -20.23
N LYS A 140 -38.13 -7.34 -19.95
CA LYS A 140 -38.64 -8.30 -20.94
C LYS A 140 -40.12 -8.16 -21.14
N ASP A 141 -40.57 -8.30 -22.39
CA ASP A 141 -41.99 -8.47 -22.71
C ASP A 141 -42.48 -9.91 -22.42
N LEU A 142 -43.78 -10.17 -22.59
CA LEU A 142 -44.35 -11.51 -22.36
C LEU A 142 -43.80 -12.58 -23.30
N ALA A 143 -43.20 -12.20 -24.43
CA ALA A 143 -42.55 -13.10 -25.37
C ALA A 143 -41.06 -13.35 -25.02
N GLY A 144 -40.51 -12.64 -24.02
CA GLY A 144 -39.12 -12.73 -23.59
C GLY A 144 -38.16 -11.83 -24.37
N ASN A 145 -38.65 -10.89 -25.19
CA ASN A 145 -37.82 -9.94 -25.91
C ASN A 145 -37.50 -8.72 -25.02
N ASP A 146 -36.37 -8.05 -25.29
CA ASP A 146 -36.02 -6.79 -24.62
C ASP A 146 -37.03 -5.68 -24.97
N VAL A 147 -37.49 -4.96 -23.97
CA VAL A 147 -38.32 -3.76 -24.16
C VAL A 147 -37.41 -2.59 -24.49
N LEU A 148 -37.75 -1.88 -25.56
CA LEU A 148 -37.00 -0.71 -26.03
C LEU A 148 -37.68 0.59 -25.62
N ASP A 149 -36.87 1.65 -25.39
CA ASP A 149 -37.37 3.01 -25.23
C ASP A 149 -37.77 3.65 -26.59
N GLU A 150 -38.22 4.88 -26.58
CA GLU A 150 -38.61 5.66 -27.77
C GLU A 150 -37.41 5.91 -28.74
N PHE A 151 -36.16 5.74 -28.26
CA PHE A 151 -34.95 5.90 -29.05
C PHE A 151 -34.37 4.55 -29.54
N GLY A 152 -35.01 3.42 -29.17
CA GLY A 152 -34.59 2.08 -29.54
C GLY A 152 -33.53 1.48 -28.62
N ASN A 153 -33.26 2.06 -27.44
CA ASN A 153 -32.36 1.50 -26.44
C ASN A 153 -33.09 0.51 -25.53
N ARG A 154 -32.37 -0.54 -25.09
CA ARG A 154 -32.92 -1.49 -24.10
C ARG A 154 -33.07 -0.80 -22.76
N GLN A 155 -34.22 -1.02 -22.10
CA GLN A 155 -34.52 -0.48 -20.77
C GLN A 155 -34.03 -1.44 -19.69
N LEU A 156 -33.27 -0.93 -18.71
CA LEU A 156 -32.78 -1.71 -17.59
C LEU A 156 -33.92 -2.11 -16.65
N ASP A 157 -33.88 -3.35 -16.16
CA ASP A 157 -34.84 -3.85 -15.17
C ASP A 157 -34.38 -3.54 -13.74
N TYR A 158 -35.06 -2.62 -13.07
CA TYR A 158 -34.84 -2.29 -11.66
C TYR A 158 -35.78 -3.03 -10.70
N GLY A 159 -36.55 -4.01 -11.19
CA GLY A 159 -37.47 -4.79 -10.38
C GLY A 159 -38.87 -4.19 -10.24
N GLU A 160 -39.20 -3.13 -10.97
CA GLU A 160 -40.51 -2.46 -10.96
C GLU A 160 -41.67 -3.40 -11.36
N GLN A 161 -41.35 -4.45 -12.11
CA GLN A 161 -42.26 -5.49 -12.54
C GLN A 161 -42.61 -6.52 -11.44
N GLY A 162 -42.22 -6.27 -10.19
CA GLY A 162 -42.49 -7.15 -9.06
C GLY A 162 -41.47 -8.25 -8.84
N ARG A 163 -40.18 -7.97 -9.08
CA ARG A 163 -39.09 -8.87 -8.76
C ARG A 163 -39.13 -9.25 -7.29
N PRO A 164 -39.20 -10.56 -6.94
CA PRO A 164 -39.19 -10.98 -5.54
C PRO A 164 -37.79 -10.89 -4.92
N GLY A 165 -37.72 -10.61 -3.61
CA GLY A 165 -36.49 -10.65 -2.84
C GLY A 165 -35.90 -9.29 -2.52
N SER A 166 -34.64 -9.28 -2.00
CA SER A 166 -33.96 -8.11 -1.45
C SER A 166 -33.25 -7.23 -2.49
N TYR A 167 -33.37 -7.56 -3.78
CA TYR A 167 -32.75 -6.79 -4.89
C TYR A 167 -33.79 -6.00 -5.68
N ASN A 168 -34.89 -5.59 -5.03
CA ASN A 168 -35.82 -4.65 -5.62
C ASN A 168 -35.16 -3.28 -5.76
N ASP A 169 -35.47 -2.56 -6.81
CA ASP A 169 -34.99 -1.22 -7.11
C ASP A 169 -33.47 -1.13 -7.34
N TYR A 170 -32.81 -2.26 -7.66
CA TYR A 170 -31.38 -2.28 -7.92
C TYR A 170 -31.03 -3.11 -9.15
N ASN A 171 -30.21 -2.52 -10.02
CA ASN A 171 -29.58 -3.16 -11.17
C ASN A 171 -28.08 -2.85 -11.15
N PRO A 172 -27.18 -3.87 -10.99
CA PRO A 172 -25.74 -3.64 -10.97
C PRO A 172 -25.19 -2.89 -12.19
N LEU A 173 -25.74 -3.16 -13.38
CA LEU A 173 -25.34 -2.44 -14.59
C LEU A 173 -25.83 -0.98 -14.56
N GLY A 174 -27.07 -0.74 -14.10
CA GLY A 174 -27.59 0.61 -13.90
C GLY A 174 -26.74 1.41 -12.92
N GLY A 175 -26.30 0.78 -11.82
CA GLY A 175 -25.37 1.41 -10.89
C GLY A 175 -24.03 1.80 -11.53
N LEU A 176 -23.47 0.97 -12.43
CA LEU A 176 -22.26 1.32 -13.17
C LEU A 176 -22.45 2.46 -14.17
N LEU A 177 -23.65 2.58 -14.77
CA LEU A 177 -23.92 3.58 -15.80
C LEU A 177 -24.29 4.95 -15.20
N ASP A 178 -25.03 4.96 -14.09
CA ASP A 178 -25.65 6.16 -13.54
C ASP A 178 -24.94 6.71 -12.29
N ASP A 179 -24.21 5.87 -11.55
CA ASP A 179 -23.39 6.31 -10.44
C ASP A 179 -21.98 6.72 -10.91
N ILE A 180 -21.35 7.64 -10.19
CA ILE A 180 -20.01 8.11 -10.51
C ILE A 180 -19.13 7.94 -9.28
N ALA A 181 -18.00 7.28 -9.47
CA ALA A 181 -16.89 7.26 -8.52
C ALA A 181 -15.60 7.60 -9.25
N ASP A 182 -15.10 8.81 -9.06
CA ASP A 182 -13.84 9.24 -9.64
C ASP A 182 -12.86 9.74 -8.58
N VAL A 183 -11.56 9.47 -8.82
CA VAL A 183 -10.45 9.98 -8.02
C VAL A 183 -9.46 10.68 -8.95
N LYS A 184 -9.22 11.96 -8.66
CA LYS A 184 -8.20 12.78 -9.33
C LYS A 184 -7.02 12.97 -8.38
N ASN A 185 -5.81 12.65 -8.84
CA ASN A 185 -4.59 12.85 -8.07
C ASN A 185 -3.65 13.79 -8.82
N ASP A 186 -3.19 14.83 -8.12
CA ASP A 186 -2.08 15.68 -8.52
C ASP A 186 -0.91 15.41 -7.58
N VAL A 187 0.22 14.99 -8.14
CA VAL A 187 1.43 14.64 -7.38
C VAL A 187 2.60 15.45 -7.92
N ALA A 188 3.34 16.09 -7.02
CA ALA A 188 4.60 16.73 -7.31
C ALA A 188 5.67 16.26 -6.32
N SER A 189 6.83 15.86 -6.83
CA SER A 189 7.97 15.44 -6.02
C SER A 189 9.22 16.19 -6.48
N LEU A 190 9.92 16.82 -5.54
CA LEU A 190 11.20 17.48 -5.75
C LEU A 190 12.26 16.82 -4.88
N ARG A 191 13.41 16.52 -5.45
CA ARG A 191 14.62 16.07 -4.75
C ARG A 191 15.79 16.90 -5.24
N THR A 192 16.48 17.57 -4.33
CA THR A 192 17.69 18.31 -4.63
C THR A 192 18.81 17.91 -3.71
N GLY A 193 20.03 17.92 -4.21
CA GLY A 193 21.20 17.59 -3.43
C GLY A 193 22.39 18.44 -3.85
N MET A 194 23.21 18.79 -2.88
CA MET A 194 24.49 19.45 -3.03
C MET A 194 25.54 18.64 -2.31
N THR A 195 26.65 18.34 -2.97
CA THR A 195 27.76 17.61 -2.36
C THR A 195 29.02 18.46 -2.50
N PHE A 196 29.69 18.70 -1.39
CA PHE A 196 30.94 19.42 -1.27
C PHE A 196 32.04 18.44 -0.82
N GLY A 197 33.18 18.47 -1.47
CA GLY A 197 34.32 17.60 -1.21
C GLY A 197 34.66 16.70 -2.40
N SER A 198 35.84 16.05 -2.34
CA SER A 198 36.37 15.26 -3.44
C SER A 198 37.23 14.11 -2.94
N ASP A 199 37.39 13.08 -3.76
CA ASP A 199 38.32 11.97 -3.54
C ASP A 199 39.72 12.28 -4.12
N GLU A 200 39.93 13.42 -4.78
CA GLU A 200 41.17 13.77 -5.43
C GLU A 200 42.29 14.03 -4.41
N GLU A 201 43.50 13.60 -4.74
CA GLU A 201 44.70 13.82 -3.91
C GLU A 201 45.00 15.30 -3.66
N SER A 202 44.59 16.17 -4.59
CA SER A 202 44.68 17.64 -4.48
C SER A 202 44.05 18.20 -3.21
N MET A 203 43.09 17.49 -2.60
CA MET A 203 42.42 17.87 -1.35
C MET A 203 43.27 17.62 -0.10
N GLY A 204 44.41 16.95 -0.19
CA GLY A 204 45.32 16.71 0.91
C GLY A 204 44.67 15.99 2.09
N VAL A 205 44.66 16.61 3.27
CA VAL A 205 44.01 16.04 4.48
C VAL A 205 42.49 15.86 4.38
N PHE A 206 41.84 16.61 3.50
CA PHE A 206 40.39 16.53 3.25
C PHE A 206 40.02 15.57 2.11
N GLN A 207 41.00 14.86 1.53
CA GLN A 207 40.74 13.85 0.51
C GLN A 207 39.74 12.80 1.04
N GLY A 208 38.71 12.52 0.29
CA GLY A 208 37.65 11.57 0.65
C GLY A 208 36.61 12.12 1.63
N LEU A 209 36.76 13.35 2.14
CA LEU A 209 35.77 14.00 2.99
C LEU A 209 34.71 14.70 2.10
N LYS A 210 33.45 14.37 2.30
CA LYS A 210 32.32 14.95 1.55
C LYS A 210 31.19 15.32 2.48
N LEU A 211 30.65 16.52 2.29
CA LEU A 211 29.42 16.99 2.93
C LEU A 211 28.30 17.00 1.89
N ALA A 212 27.29 16.16 2.07
CA ALA A 212 26.08 16.17 1.27
C ALA A 212 24.94 16.83 2.03
N VAL A 213 24.24 17.76 1.38
CA VAL A 213 23.02 18.42 1.88
C VAL A 213 21.91 18.10 0.90
N ASN A 214 20.88 17.40 1.36
CA ASN A 214 19.77 16.97 0.53
C ASN A 214 18.45 17.53 1.05
N PHE A 215 17.60 17.92 0.13
CA PHE A 215 16.24 18.33 0.40
C PHE A 215 15.26 17.58 -0.50
N GLY A 216 14.22 17.04 0.09
CA GLY A 216 13.12 16.39 -0.60
C GLY A 216 11.79 17.00 -0.19
N ALA A 217 10.89 17.19 -1.14
CA ALA A 217 9.52 17.61 -0.88
C ALA A 217 8.55 16.78 -1.74
N ASP A 218 7.46 16.32 -1.14
CA ASP A 218 6.36 15.68 -1.82
C ASP A 218 5.06 16.41 -1.53
N TYR A 219 4.28 16.59 -2.56
CA TYR A 219 2.94 17.13 -2.51
C TYR A 219 1.99 16.19 -3.24
N ARG A 220 0.88 15.85 -2.61
CA ARG A 220 -0.22 15.12 -3.23
C ARG A 220 -1.53 15.79 -2.86
N SER A 221 -2.33 16.14 -3.87
CA SER A 221 -3.73 16.52 -3.72
C SER A 221 -4.59 15.44 -4.35
N GLN A 222 -5.57 14.93 -3.63
CA GLN A 222 -6.52 13.95 -4.12
C GLN A 222 -7.92 14.52 -3.96
N LEU A 223 -8.66 14.60 -5.05
CA LEU A 223 -10.08 14.90 -5.08
C LEU A 223 -10.84 13.64 -5.48
N GLN A 224 -11.65 13.13 -4.58
CA GLN A 224 -12.57 12.04 -4.87
C GLN A 224 -13.99 12.59 -4.94
N LYS A 225 -14.74 12.17 -5.94
CA LYS A 225 -16.16 12.43 -6.09
C LYS A 225 -16.92 11.10 -6.13
N SER A 226 -17.96 11.00 -5.33
CA SER A 226 -18.89 9.87 -5.31
C SER A 226 -20.30 10.42 -5.49
N TYR A 227 -20.96 10.02 -6.55
CA TYR A 227 -22.36 10.34 -6.83
C TYR A 227 -23.15 9.05 -6.93
N MET A 228 -24.19 8.93 -6.14
CA MET A 228 -25.21 7.90 -6.24
C MET A 228 -26.47 8.55 -6.79
N ASN A 229 -27.01 7.99 -7.84
CA ASN A 229 -28.10 8.59 -8.63
C ASN A 229 -29.41 8.71 -7.84
N MET A 230 -30.31 9.56 -8.34
CA MET A 230 -31.60 9.85 -7.72
C MET A 230 -32.76 8.99 -8.25
N TYR A 231 -32.51 8.14 -9.25
CA TYR A 231 -33.57 7.45 -9.96
C TYR A 231 -33.80 6.03 -9.45
N HIS A 232 -32.74 5.37 -9.03
CA HIS A 232 -32.77 3.97 -8.56
C HIS A 232 -31.66 3.68 -7.54
N GLY A 233 -31.77 2.52 -6.89
CA GLY A 233 -30.76 2.07 -5.92
C GLY A 233 -30.86 2.75 -4.55
N ASN A 234 -29.76 2.69 -3.80
CA ASN A 234 -29.75 3.00 -2.36
C ASN A 234 -30.06 4.46 -2.00
N GLN A 235 -29.90 5.40 -2.92
CA GLN A 235 -30.08 6.83 -2.65
C GLN A 235 -31.23 7.47 -3.42
N ALA A 236 -32.05 6.69 -4.15
CA ALA A 236 -33.18 7.19 -4.89
C ALA A 236 -34.19 7.89 -3.96
N ASN A 237 -34.55 7.28 -2.83
CA ASN A 237 -35.46 7.85 -1.85
C ASN A 237 -34.95 9.14 -1.17
N ALA A 238 -33.63 9.38 -1.19
CA ALA A 238 -33.02 10.60 -0.67
C ALA A 238 -32.85 11.68 -1.77
N GLY A 239 -33.28 11.42 -3.00
CA GLY A 239 -33.09 12.30 -4.14
C GLY A 239 -31.64 12.38 -4.60
N GLY A 240 -30.94 11.25 -4.55
CA GLY A 240 -29.51 11.13 -4.86
C GLY A 240 -28.59 11.58 -3.73
N LEU A 241 -27.31 11.20 -3.81
CA LEU A 241 -26.25 11.61 -2.89
C LEU A 241 -25.01 12.03 -3.69
N LEU A 242 -24.47 13.20 -3.40
CA LEU A 242 -23.16 13.64 -3.89
C LEU A 242 -22.23 13.88 -2.73
N MET A 243 -21.10 13.15 -2.73
CA MET A 243 -19.98 13.31 -1.78
C MET A 243 -18.75 13.83 -2.53
N LYS A 244 -18.05 14.77 -1.93
CA LYS A 244 -16.72 15.23 -2.38
C LYS A 244 -15.75 15.12 -1.21
N TYR A 245 -14.63 14.45 -1.46
CA TYR A 245 -13.53 14.31 -0.49
C TYR A 245 -12.30 14.98 -1.07
N ASN A 246 -11.65 15.81 -0.27
CA ASN A 246 -10.37 16.40 -0.62
C ASN A 246 -9.33 16.01 0.42
N THR A 247 -8.27 15.34 0.00
CA THR A 247 -7.11 15.06 0.86
C THR A 247 -5.90 15.75 0.30
N ARG A 248 -5.12 16.38 1.18
CA ARG A 248 -3.85 17.02 0.84
C ARG A 248 -2.76 16.47 1.75
N MET A 249 -1.74 15.90 1.13
CA MET A 249 -0.57 15.34 1.81
C MET A 249 0.65 16.16 1.40
N GLN A 250 1.41 16.57 2.39
CA GLN A 250 2.66 17.30 2.20
C GLN A 250 3.74 16.64 3.06
N SER A 251 4.88 16.36 2.48
CA SER A 251 6.03 15.93 3.26
C SER A 251 7.30 16.60 2.77
N TYR A 252 8.24 16.78 3.67
CA TYR A 252 9.59 17.17 3.31
C TYR A 252 10.60 16.45 4.19
N THR A 253 11.74 16.16 3.56
CA THR A 253 12.90 15.55 4.19
C THR A 253 14.08 16.49 3.99
N PHE A 254 14.80 16.75 5.02
CA PHE A 254 16.07 17.46 4.98
C PHE A 254 17.14 16.61 5.65
N ASN A 255 18.23 16.31 4.96
CA ASN A 255 19.33 15.61 5.60
C ASN A 255 20.69 16.23 5.25
N THR A 256 21.60 16.11 6.19
CA THR A 256 23.01 16.51 6.07
C THR A 256 23.87 15.30 6.41
N LEU A 257 24.70 14.88 5.48
CA LEU A 257 25.55 13.69 5.59
C LEU A 257 27.01 14.07 5.40
N LEU A 258 27.84 13.80 6.39
CA LEU A 258 29.28 13.91 6.33
C LEU A 258 29.85 12.50 6.13
N THR A 259 30.55 12.29 5.01
CA THR A 259 31.19 11.01 4.68
C THR A 259 32.69 11.19 4.55
N TRP A 260 33.46 10.19 4.99
CA TRP A 260 34.88 10.11 4.79
C TRP A 260 35.29 8.73 4.30
N ASN A 261 35.85 8.68 3.08
CA ASN A 261 36.29 7.47 2.43
C ASN A 261 37.81 7.51 2.23
N ARG A 262 38.52 6.53 2.75
CA ARG A 262 39.98 6.53 2.66
C ARG A 262 40.54 5.11 2.60
N SER A 263 41.59 4.95 1.77
CA SER A 263 42.38 3.73 1.69
C SER A 263 43.82 3.99 2.13
N PHE A 264 44.34 3.10 2.95
CA PHE A 264 45.73 3.10 3.42
C PHE A 264 46.32 1.69 3.20
N GLY A 265 47.02 1.50 2.09
CA GLY A 265 47.49 0.19 1.67
C GLY A 265 46.30 -0.77 1.47
N LEU A 266 46.28 -1.86 2.23
CA LEU A 266 45.21 -2.86 2.17
C LEU A 266 43.97 -2.51 3.05
N HIS A 267 44.03 -1.41 3.79
CA HIS A 267 42.96 -0.97 4.69
C HIS A 267 42.08 0.04 4.00
N ASN A 268 40.78 -0.22 3.93
CA ASN A 268 39.77 0.68 3.37
C ASN A 268 38.75 1.05 4.43
N PHE A 269 38.50 2.34 4.58
CA PHE A 269 37.57 2.92 5.56
C PHE A 269 36.48 3.73 4.86
N ASP A 270 35.24 3.56 5.30
CA ASP A 270 34.08 4.40 4.96
C ASP A 270 33.37 4.79 6.26
N VAL A 271 33.36 6.06 6.58
CA VAL A 271 32.74 6.60 7.78
C VAL A 271 31.66 7.60 7.37
N LEU A 272 30.50 7.52 7.98
CA LEU A 272 29.40 8.45 7.76
C LEU A 272 28.83 8.92 9.10
N ALA A 273 28.57 10.22 9.21
CA ALA A 273 27.75 10.82 10.27
C ALA A 273 26.67 11.68 9.62
N GLY A 274 25.46 11.66 10.15
CA GLY A 274 24.34 12.36 9.53
C GLY A 274 23.28 12.82 10.51
N HIS A 275 22.55 13.82 10.06
CA HIS A 275 21.32 14.30 10.68
C HIS A 275 20.23 14.32 9.62
N GLU A 276 19.02 13.88 9.98
CA GLU A 276 17.86 13.87 9.12
C GLU A 276 16.64 14.40 9.86
N TYR A 277 15.85 15.19 9.18
CA TYR A 277 14.57 15.68 9.64
C TYR A 277 13.49 15.37 8.60
N TYR A 278 12.40 14.77 9.03
CA TYR A 278 11.21 14.49 8.23
C TYR A 278 9.97 15.12 8.86
N ALA A 279 9.15 15.75 8.02
CA ALA A 279 7.83 16.23 8.44
C ALA A 279 6.77 15.82 7.41
N TYR A 280 5.61 15.47 7.92
CA TYR A 280 4.44 15.08 7.13
C TYR A 280 3.21 15.79 7.69
N LYS A 281 2.38 16.29 6.80
CA LYS A 281 1.08 16.90 7.10
C LYS A 281 0.01 16.29 6.21
N TYR A 282 -1.08 15.89 6.83
CA TYR A 282 -2.27 15.37 6.17
C TYR A 282 -3.45 16.27 6.50
N GLU A 283 -4.15 16.74 5.49
CA GLU A 283 -5.37 17.53 5.60
C GLU A 283 -6.51 16.80 4.89
N TYR A 284 -7.62 16.66 5.57
CA TYR A 284 -8.82 16.02 5.07
C TYR A 284 -10.01 16.98 5.15
N LEU A 285 -10.83 16.96 4.11
CA LEU A 285 -12.11 17.65 4.02
C LEU A 285 -13.10 16.73 3.30
N SER A 286 -14.27 16.50 3.88
CA SER A 286 -15.42 15.91 3.19
C SER A 286 -16.62 16.83 3.25
N ALA A 287 -17.45 16.76 2.21
CA ALA A 287 -18.75 17.39 2.17
C ALA A 287 -19.70 16.58 1.30
N GLY A 288 -20.93 16.41 1.77
CA GLY A 288 -21.98 15.65 1.09
C GLY A 288 -23.36 16.25 1.24
N LYS A 289 -24.16 16.14 0.19
CA LYS A 289 -25.56 16.54 0.18
C LYS A 289 -26.43 15.53 -0.56
N THR A 290 -27.68 15.45 -0.12
CA THR A 290 -28.77 14.73 -0.79
C THR A 290 -29.84 15.70 -1.29
N ASN A 291 -30.87 15.17 -1.91
CA ASN A 291 -31.93 15.91 -2.57
C ASN A 291 -31.34 16.89 -3.60
N LEU A 292 -30.72 16.29 -4.59
CA LEU A 292 -29.93 16.97 -5.63
C LEU A 292 -30.85 17.51 -6.74
N VAL A 293 -30.30 18.32 -7.61
CA VAL A 293 -30.95 18.74 -8.87
C VAL A 293 -30.36 17.90 -9.99
N ASP A 294 -31.24 17.34 -10.80
CA ASP A 294 -30.84 16.50 -11.93
C ASP A 294 -29.85 17.18 -12.87
N GLY A 295 -28.87 16.39 -13.32
CA GLY A 295 -27.82 16.84 -14.24
C GLY A 295 -26.77 17.77 -13.64
N ILE A 296 -26.85 18.14 -12.34
CA ILE A 296 -25.91 19.05 -11.69
C ILE A 296 -25.10 18.31 -10.63
N LEU A 297 -23.87 17.94 -10.95
CA LEU A 297 -22.93 17.23 -10.05
C LEU A 297 -22.13 18.22 -9.17
N GLU A 298 -22.85 19.15 -8.53
CA GLU A 298 -22.28 20.11 -7.58
C GLU A 298 -23.07 20.12 -6.26
N LEU A 299 -22.38 20.38 -5.14
CA LEU A 299 -23.00 20.40 -3.81
C LEU A 299 -23.96 21.59 -3.59
N ARG A 300 -23.76 22.68 -4.34
CA ARG A 300 -24.49 23.93 -4.10
C ARG A 300 -26.00 23.78 -4.19
N PRO A 301 -26.56 23.12 -5.22
CA PRO A 301 -28.03 23.00 -5.37
C PRO A 301 -28.66 21.94 -4.46
N GLY A 302 -27.89 21.00 -3.90
CA GLY A 302 -28.40 20.01 -2.95
C GLY A 302 -28.95 20.67 -1.69
N THR A 303 -30.15 20.26 -1.25
CA THR A 303 -30.87 20.97 -0.17
C THR A 303 -30.62 20.37 1.20
N THR A 304 -30.28 19.09 1.31
CA THR A 304 -30.11 18.40 2.60
C THR A 304 -28.65 18.07 2.85
N LEU A 305 -28.10 18.54 3.97
CA LEU A 305 -26.74 18.18 4.40
C LEU A 305 -26.70 16.71 4.79
N TYR A 306 -25.74 15.98 4.20
CA TYR A 306 -25.46 14.57 4.50
C TYR A 306 -24.19 14.42 5.36
N ASP A 307 -23.11 15.10 4.96
CA ASP A 307 -21.81 15.07 5.64
C ASP A 307 -21.10 16.41 5.54
N ALA A 308 -20.35 16.77 6.57
CA ALA A 308 -19.39 17.87 6.56
C ALA A 308 -18.35 17.61 7.66
N ASP A 309 -17.15 17.23 7.26
CA ASP A 309 -16.06 16.94 8.21
C ASP A 309 -14.71 17.46 7.70
N SER A 310 -13.83 17.81 8.63
CA SER A 310 -12.45 18.16 8.30
C SER A 310 -11.53 17.97 9.49
N TYR A 311 -10.30 17.55 9.21
CA TYR A 311 -9.25 17.46 10.22
C TYR A 311 -7.86 17.56 9.60
N THR A 312 -6.88 17.84 10.48
CA THR A 312 -5.47 17.90 10.11
C THR A 312 -4.67 16.99 11.05
N GLN A 313 -3.70 16.28 10.47
CA GLN A 313 -2.76 15.45 11.22
C GLN A 313 -1.33 15.81 10.83
N ASP A 314 -0.45 15.87 11.84
CA ASP A 314 0.96 16.17 11.70
C ASP A 314 1.80 15.00 12.24
N TYR A 315 2.91 14.71 11.53
CA TYR A 315 3.88 13.72 11.95
C TYR A 315 5.29 14.21 11.66
N ARG A 316 6.23 13.98 12.59
CA ARG A 316 7.62 14.43 12.49
C ARG A 316 8.56 13.37 13.05
N ILE A 317 9.69 13.21 12.38
CA ILE A 317 10.83 12.43 12.86
C ILE A 317 12.09 13.29 12.75
N GLU A 318 12.92 13.23 13.77
CA GLU A 318 14.28 13.75 13.78
C GLU A 318 15.24 12.60 14.09
N SER A 319 16.35 12.52 13.33
CA SER A 319 17.26 11.38 13.39
C SER A 319 18.71 11.80 13.36
N TRP A 320 19.53 11.12 14.17
CA TRP A 320 20.98 11.18 14.14
C TRP A 320 21.51 9.80 13.79
N LEU A 321 22.48 9.73 12.88
CA LEU A 321 22.97 8.45 12.37
C LEU A 321 24.48 8.46 12.17
N GLY A 322 25.08 7.28 12.36
CA GLY A 322 26.49 7.01 12.11
C GLY A 322 26.68 5.65 11.48
N ARG A 323 27.63 5.51 10.58
CA ARG A 323 28.01 4.25 9.95
C ARG A 323 29.51 4.17 9.81
N PHE A 324 30.06 3.00 10.05
CA PHE A 324 31.44 2.65 9.87
C PHE A 324 31.52 1.37 9.05
N ASN A 325 32.23 1.40 7.92
CA ASN A 325 32.58 0.23 7.14
C ASN A 325 34.10 0.15 7.02
N TYR A 326 34.59 -1.05 7.17
CA TYR A 326 36.01 -1.35 7.05
C TYR A 326 36.22 -2.62 6.25
N ASN A 327 37.19 -2.64 5.35
CA ASN A 327 37.67 -3.87 4.79
C ASN A 327 39.22 -3.91 4.78
N TYR A 328 39.77 -5.11 4.99
CA TYR A 328 41.18 -5.40 4.90
C TYR A 328 41.39 -6.38 3.74
N ASP A 329 42.21 -5.98 2.78
CA ASP A 329 42.65 -6.77 1.63
C ASP A 329 41.51 -7.43 0.85
N GLU A 330 40.31 -6.83 0.89
CA GLU A 330 39.07 -7.44 0.36
C GLU A 330 38.81 -8.87 0.89
N LYS A 331 39.39 -9.25 2.02
CA LYS A 331 39.23 -10.54 2.71
C LYS A 331 38.27 -10.42 3.88
N TYR A 332 38.48 -9.43 4.74
CA TYR A 332 37.72 -9.23 5.96
C TYR A 332 36.95 -7.93 5.87
N TYR A 333 35.66 -8.02 6.03
CA TYR A 333 34.74 -6.87 6.01
C TYR A 333 34.06 -6.75 7.36
N LEU A 334 34.01 -5.54 7.89
CA LEU A 334 33.31 -5.18 9.10
C LEU A 334 32.39 -3.98 8.80
N SER A 335 31.15 -4.05 9.20
CA SER A 335 30.21 -2.93 9.16
C SER A 335 29.59 -2.70 10.53
N ALA A 336 29.43 -1.44 10.91
CA ALA A 336 28.69 -1.05 12.11
C ALA A 336 27.86 0.18 11.82
N SER A 337 26.66 0.26 12.37
CA SER A 337 25.82 1.46 12.30
C SER A 337 25.10 1.73 13.61
N ILE A 338 24.79 2.98 13.84
CA ILE A 338 23.95 3.45 14.94
C ILE A 338 23.03 4.54 14.43
N ARG A 339 21.77 4.50 14.85
CA ARG A 339 20.78 5.52 14.54
C ARG A 339 19.91 5.79 15.77
N THR A 340 19.66 7.05 16.05
CA THR A 340 18.73 7.48 17.10
C THR A 340 17.64 8.31 16.46
N ASP A 341 16.40 7.89 16.62
CA ASP A 341 15.21 8.51 16.03
C ASP A 341 14.25 9.02 17.09
N GLY A 342 13.80 10.27 16.93
CA GLY A 342 12.78 10.88 17.79
C GLY A 342 11.48 11.06 17.02
N SER A 343 10.43 10.32 17.39
CA SER A 343 9.11 10.37 16.73
C SER A 343 8.10 11.20 17.51
N SER A 344 7.33 12.03 16.80
CA SER A 344 6.21 12.79 17.37
C SER A 344 5.01 11.92 17.78
N ARG A 345 4.98 10.65 17.38
CA ARG A 345 3.95 9.69 17.80
C ARG A 345 4.02 9.31 19.26
N PHE A 346 5.14 9.63 19.92
CA PHE A 346 5.40 9.31 21.32
C PHE A 346 5.55 10.54 22.18
N HIS A 347 5.27 10.41 23.47
CA HIS A 347 5.48 11.48 24.44
C HIS A 347 6.95 11.90 24.50
N LYS A 348 7.23 13.17 24.83
CA LYS A 348 8.58 13.73 24.84
C LYS A 348 9.62 12.90 25.61
N ASP A 349 9.21 12.17 26.65
CA ASP A 349 10.09 11.39 27.52
C ASP A 349 10.32 9.95 26.97
N ALA A 350 9.54 9.50 25.98
CA ALA A 350 9.59 8.15 25.38
C ALA A 350 9.87 8.16 23.88
N ARG A 351 10.02 9.33 23.23
CA ARG A 351 10.07 9.47 21.78
C ARG A 351 11.36 9.01 21.13
N TRP A 352 12.46 8.97 21.86
CA TRP A 352 13.77 8.64 21.30
C TRP A 352 14.05 7.13 21.39
N GLY A 353 14.25 6.50 20.23
CA GLY A 353 14.70 5.12 20.09
C GLY A 353 16.10 5.06 19.49
N THR A 354 16.99 4.25 20.05
CA THR A 354 18.33 4.03 19.50
C THR A 354 18.43 2.60 18.99
N PHE A 355 18.90 2.47 17.75
CA PHE A 355 19.04 1.22 17.02
C PHE A 355 20.43 1.11 16.48
N TRP A 356 20.98 -0.10 16.46
CA TRP A 356 22.35 -0.33 16.02
C TRP A 356 22.46 -1.63 15.22
N SER A 357 23.50 -1.74 14.42
CA SER A 357 23.82 -2.97 13.73
C SER A 357 25.31 -3.21 13.66
N VAL A 358 25.71 -4.48 13.59
CA VAL A 358 27.06 -4.92 13.30
C VAL A 358 26.99 -6.10 12.32
N GLY A 359 27.90 -6.13 11.37
CA GLY A 359 28.03 -7.21 10.41
C GLY A 359 29.49 -7.49 10.08
N ALA A 360 29.79 -8.75 9.84
CA ALA A 360 31.09 -9.21 9.39
C ALA A 360 30.93 -10.15 8.18
N ASN A 361 31.84 -10.04 7.23
CA ASN A 361 31.98 -10.96 6.12
C ASN A 361 33.43 -11.35 5.95
N TRP A 362 33.69 -12.65 5.89
CA TRP A 362 34.98 -13.24 5.62
C TRP A 362 34.99 -13.92 4.27
N ARG A 363 35.81 -13.42 3.37
CA ARG A 363 35.98 -13.98 2.03
C ARG A 363 37.05 -15.05 2.08
N VAL A 364 36.63 -16.27 2.44
CA VAL A 364 37.50 -17.43 2.67
C VAL A 364 38.33 -17.79 1.44
N SER A 365 37.74 -17.66 0.24
CA SER A 365 38.39 -17.96 -1.03
C SER A 365 39.63 -17.11 -1.34
N LYS A 366 39.84 -15.98 -0.63
CA LYS A 366 41.02 -15.16 -0.76
C LYS A 366 42.17 -15.51 0.23
N GLU A 367 41.99 -16.55 1.03
CA GLU A 367 43.00 -17.01 1.95
C GLU A 367 44.07 -17.87 1.26
N ALA A 368 45.31 -17.79 1.73
CA ALA A 368 46.44 -18.53 1.14
C ALA A 368 46.20 -20.06 1.11
N PHE A 369 45.49 -20.61 2.09
CA PHE A 369 45.16 -22.03 2.11
C PHE A 369 44.11 -22.46 1.07
N MET A 370 43.48 -21.51 0.39
CA MET A 370 42.49 -21.72 -0.69
C MET A 370 43.08 -21.54 -2.09
N GLU A 371 44.32 -21.04 -2.23
CA GLU A 371 44.94 -20.71 -3.52
C GLU A 371 45.03 -21.90 -4.48
N ASP A 372 45.26 -23.12 -3.95
CA ASP A 372 45.34 -24.35 -4.76
C ASP A 372 43.98 -24.99 -5.09
N ILE A 373 42.88 -24.38 -4.66
CA ILE A 373 41.54 -24.94 -4.84
C ILE A 373 40.84 -24.23 -6.03
N GLU A 374 41.19 -24.60 -7.25
CA GLU A 374 40.77 -23.95 -8.50
C GLU A 374 39.26 -24.02 -8.78
N TRP A 375 38.54 -24.98 -8.18
CA TRP A 375 37.11 -25.15 -8.44
C TRP A 375 36.20 -24.25 -7.58
N ILE A 376 36.80 -23.50 -6.62
CA ILE A 376 36.09 -22.52 -5.79
C ILE A 376 36.45 -21.11 -6.27
N ASP A 377 35.55 -20.48 -7.00
CA ASP A 377 35.75 -19.10 -7.48
C ASP A 377 35.53 -18.05 -6.39
N ASN A 378 34.56 -18.31 -5.53
CA ASN A 378 34.29 -17.47 -4.36
C ASN A 378 33.67 -18.30 -3.24
N LEU A 379 34.16 -18.09 -2.03
CA LEU A 379 33.52 -18.59 -0.81
C LEU A 379 33.58 -17.48 0.25
N SER A 380 32.41 -17.07 0.71
CA SER A 380 32.25 -16.04 1.74
C SER A 380 31.33 -16.54 2.85
N VAL A 381 31.70 -16.25 4.09
CA VAL A 381 30.87 -16.48 5.28
C VAL A 381 30.48 -15.14 5.86
N LYS A 382 29.19 -14.95 6.14
CA LYS A 382 28.63 -13.69 6.62
C LYS A 382 27.82 -13.90 7.90
N ALA A 383 27.91 -12.94 8.80
CA ALA A 383 27.09 -12.87 9.98
C ALA A 383 26.74 -11.41 10.29
N SER A 384 25.51 -11.14 10.65
CA SER A 384 25.08 -9.81 11.06
C SER A 384 24.00 -9.88 12.14
N TYR A 385 24.02 -8.88 13.01
CA TYR A 385 22.94 -8.59 13.93
C TYR A 385 22.61 -7.10 13.87
N GLY A 386 21.33 -6.77 13.86
CA GLY A 386 20.91 -5.38 13.89
C GLY A 386 19.50 -5.20 14.45
N GLU A 387 19.28 -4.04 15.02
CA GLU A 387 17.98 -3.61 15.56
C GLU A 387 17.39 -2.52 14.67
N GLN A 388 16.07 -2.59 14.46
CA GLN A 388 15.28 -1.60 13.74
C GLN A 388 14.08 -1.19 14.62
N GLY A 389 13.76 0.10 14.62
CA GLY A 389 12.58 0.62 15.27
C GLY A 389 11.36 0.66 14.35
N ASN A 390 10.18 0.49 14.95
CA ASN A 390 8.91 0.75 14.32
C ASN A 390 8.08 1.63 15.26
N ASP A 391 7.57 2.76 14.75
CA ASP A 391 6.70 3.69 15.48
C ASP A 391 5.26 3.68 14.97
N ASN A 392 4.94 2.81 13.99
CA ASN A 392 3.64 2.80 13.35
C ASN A 392 2.59 2.03 14.17
N ILE A 393 1.74 2.75 14.85
CA ILE A 393 0.61 2.22 15.62
C ILE A 393 -0.76 2.59 15.04
N GLY A 394 -0.80 3.06 13.77
CA GLY A 394 -2.05 3.43 13.09
C GLY A 394 -2.59 4.83 13.42
N THR A 395 -2.06 5.51 14.45
CA THR A 395 -2.40 6.89 14.81
C THR A 395 -1.14 7.72 15.03
N PHE A 396 -1.25 9.06 14.93
CA PHE A 396 -0.16 9.99 15.24
C PHE A 396 -0.17 10.46 16.70
N TYR A 397 -1.20 10.12 17.48
CA TYR A 397 -1.46 10.72 18.80
C TYR A 397 -1.74 9.67 19.89
N ALA A 398 -1.23 8.46 19.76
CA ALA A 398 -1.47 7.34 20.69
C ALA A 398 -1.12 7.65 22.15
N TRP A 399 -0.19 8.60 22.40
CA TRP A 399 0.20 8.99 23.75
C TRP A 399 -0.75 9.97 24.42
N GLN A 400 -1.73 10.55 23.68
CA GLN A 400 -2.66 11.58 24.16
C GLN A 400 -4.04 11.00 24.46
N SER A 401 -4.72 11.59 25.42
CA SER A 401 -6.17 11.43 25.57
C SER A 401 -6.88 12.24 24.50
N LEU A 402 -7.65 11.57 23.66
CA LEU A 402 -8.40 12.21 22.58
C LEU A 402 -9.89 12.27 22.93
N TYR A 403 -10.56 13.31 22.43
CA TYR A 403 -11.98 13.53 22.64
C TYR A 403 -12.72 13.43 21.32
N SER A 404 -13.85 12.72 21.32
CA SER A 404 -14.83 12.80 20.23
C SER A 404 -15.79 13.96 20.50
N LEU A 405 -16.03 14.77 19.48
CA LEU A 405 -16.92 15.93 19.51
C LEU A 405 -18.21 15.72 18.71
N SER A 406 -18.49 14.48 18.29
CA SER A 406 -19.59 14.15 17.37
C SER A 406 -20.96 13.96 18.05
N TYR A 407 -21.04 14.12 19.36
CA TYR A 407 -22.28 13.91 20.13
C TYR A 407 -22.92 15.25 20.51
N ALA A 408 -23.90 15.66 19.74
CA ALA A 408 -24.68 16.86 20.07
C ALA A 408 -25.82 16.53 21.02
N ASN A 409 -26.00 17.35 22.07
CA ASN A 409 -27.19 17.37 22.89
C ASN A 409 -28.00 18.64 22.56
N SER A 410 -29.09 18.49 21.81
CA SER A 410 -29.77 19.60 21.16
C SER A 410 -28.79 20.36 20.24
N ASN A 411 -28.58 21.65 20.46
CA ASN A 411 -27.65 22.49 19.70
C ASN A 411 -26.29 22.67 20.39
N GLN A 412 -25.98 21.89 21.42
CA GLN A 412 -24.71 21.97 22.16
C GLN A 412 -23.81 20.79 21.79
N ILE A 413 -22.55 21.07 21.53
CA ILE A 413 -21.55 20.06 21.24
C ILE A 413 -21.21 19.32 22.52
N GLY A 414 -21.41 17.99 22.51
CA GLY A 414 -20.95 17.10 23.57
C GLY A 414 -19.53 16.61 23.28
N ALA A 415 -18.70 16.53 24.29
CA ALA A 415 -17.36 15.96 24.23
C ALA A 415 -17.23 14.79 25.20
N PHE A 416 -16.66 13.68 24.75
CA PHE A 416 -16.30 12.58 25.64
C PHE A 416 -14.93 12.01 25.25
N VAL A 417 -14.23 11.43 26.21
CA VAL A 417 -12.93 10.80 25.98
C VAL A 417 -13.13 9.57 25.10
N SER A 418 -12.57 9.58 23.89
CA SER A 418 -12.65 8.47 22.94
C SER A 418 -11.43 7.56 22.99
N THR A 419 -10.27 8.07 23.39
CA THR A 419 -9.01 7.33 23.47
C THR A 419 -8.31 7.66 24.78
N LEU A 420 -7.84 6.61 25.49
CA LEU A 420 -7.05 6.76 26.70
C LEU A 420 -5.61 7.13 26.37
N GLU A 421 -5.02 8.02 27.18
CA GLU A 421 -3.61 8.36 27.06
C GLU A 421 -2.69 7.19 27.46
N ASN A 422 -1.56 7.06 26.76
CA ASN A 422 -0.44 6.23 27.20
C ASN A 422 0.89 6.96 26.96
N LYS A 423 1.36 7.69 27.96
CA LYS A 423 2.63 8.44 27.87
C LYS A 423 3.87 7.56 27.84
N ASN A 424 3.73 6.26 28.15
CA ASN A 424 4.83 5.30 28.19
C ASN A 424 4.99 4.55 26.87
N ILE A 425 4.08 4.74 25.91
CA ILE A 425 4.17 4.11 24.61
C ILE A 425 5.46 4.57 23.89
N SER A 426 6.18 3.63 23.33
CA SER A 426 7.49 3.84 22.72
C SER A 426 7.71 2.94 21.50
N TRP A 427 8.90 2.96 20.97
CA TRP A 427 9.29 2.19 19.79
C TRP A 427 9.16 0.68 20.02
N GLU A 428 8.52 -0.01 19.07
CA GLU A 428 8.69 -1.44 18.86
C GLU A 428 10.07 -1.70 18.28
N LYS A 429 10.75 -2.76 18.73
CA LYS A 429 12.10 -3.11 18.28
C LYS A 429 12.11 -4.44 17.55
N ASN A 430 12.77 -4.46 16.40
CA ASN A 430 12.98 -5.65 15.60
C ASN A 430 14.47 -5.98 15.55
N GLY A 431 14.93 -6.93 16.37
CA GLY A 431 16.28 -7.47 16.35
C GLY A 431 16.38 -8.62 15.35
N ASN A 432 17.32 -8.54 14.41
CA ASN A 432 17.48 -9.50 13.33
C ASN A 432 18.91 -10.07 13.31
N LEU A 433 19.06 -11.36 13.55
CA LEU A 433 20.31 -12.13 13.41
C LEU A 433 20.25 -12.87 12.07
N ASN A 434 21.29 -12.69 11.24
CA ASN A 434 21.49 -13.43 10.01
C ASN A 434 22.89 -14.08 10.02
N VAL A 435 22.96 -15.35 9.64
CA VAL A 435 24.21 -16.09 9.49
C VAL A 435 24.11 -16.94 8.23
N GLY A 436 25.07 -16.81 7.33
CA GLY A 436 25.02 -17.50 6.06
C GLY A 436 26.35 -17.59 5.34
N PHE A 437 26.32 -18.22 4.18
CA PHE A 437 27.46 -18.29 3.29
C PHE A 437 27.03 -18.13 1.83
N GLU A 438 27.96 -17.69 1.02
CA GLU A 438 27.84 -17.59 -0.43
C GLU A 438 29.02 -18.35 -1.06
N ALA A 439 28.71 -19.23 -2.01
CA ALA A 439 29.71 -19.96 -2.77
C ALA A 439 29.47 -19.81 -4.27
N ALA A 440 30.54 -19.58 -5.02
CA ALA A 440 30.56 -19.67 -6.48
C ALA A 440 31.63 -20.71 -6.87
N LEU A 441 31.24 -21.68 -7.67
CA LEU A 441 32.02 -22.88 -7.95
C LEU A 441 32.06 -23.16 -9.47
N PHE A 442 33.17 -23.80 -9.94
CA PHE A 442 33.31 -24.32 -11.30
C PHE A 442 33.17 -23.24 -12.38
N ASP A 443 34.02 -22.21 -12.34
CA ASP A 443 33.97 -21.04 -13.23
C ASP A 443 32.58 -20.33 -13.15
N ASN A 444 32.06 -20.13 -11.94
CA ASN A 444 30.75 -19.53 -11.65
C ASN A 444 29.56 -20.29 -12.24
N ARG A 445 29.71 -21.58 -12.58
CA ARG A 445 28.63 -22.42 -13.09
C ARG A 445 27.64 -22.86 -12.01
N LEU A 446 28.08 -22.92 -10.76
CA LEU A 446 27.21 -23.20 -9.61
C LEU A 446 27.37 -22.11 -8.55
N LYS A 447 26.26 -21.44 -8.23
CA LYS A 447 26.21 -20.44 -7.16
C LYS A 447 25.23 -20.90 -6.10
N ILE A 448 25.65 -20.85 -4.86
CA ILE A 448 24.85 -21.24 -3.70
C ILE A 448 24.85 -20.07 -2.72
N ASN A 449 23.69 -19.64 -2.29
CA ASN A 449 23.50 -18.73 -1.16
C ASN A 449 22.59 -19.42 -0.15
N ALA A 450 23.02 -19.52 1.10
CA ALA A 450 22.22 -20.11 2.18
C ALA A 450 22.37 -19.25 3.44
N GLU A 451 21.22 -18.96 4.07
CA GLU A 451 21.16 -18.07 5.23
C GLU A 451 20.16 -18.62 6.26
N TYR A 452 20.56 -18.60 7.52
CA TYR A 452 19.67 -18.73 8.67
C TYR A 452 19.36 -17.34 9.20
N TYR A 453 18.08 -17.06 9.43
CA TYR A 453 17.65 -15.81 10.07
C TYR A 453 16.87 -16.09 11.36
N ASN A 454 16.98 -15.14 12.30
CA ASN A 454 16.20 -15.12 13.53
C ASN A 454 15.83 -13.67 13.85
N LYS A 455 14.59 -13.31 13.55
CA LYS A 455 14.01 -11.99 13.80
C LYS A 455 13.16 -12.01 15.05
N LYS A 456 13.56 -11.29 16.08
CA LYS A 456 12.80 -11.08 17.31
C LYS A 456 12.20 -9.69 17.33
N THR A 457 10.87 -9.59 17.39
CA THR A 457 10.14 -8.35 17.64
C THR A 457 9.86 -8.26 19.13
N THR A 458 10.25 -7.16 19.76
CA THR A 458 9.99 -6.89 21.18
C THR A 458 9.20 -5.60 21.32
N ASP A 459 8.46 -5.49 22.42
CA ASP A 459 7.64 -4.32 22.70
C ASP A 459 6.64 -4.02 21.56
N MET A 460 5.97 -5.07 21.02
CA MET A 460 5.03 -4.92 19.90
C MET A 460 3.97 -3.85 20.18
N LEU A 461 3.73 -2.99 19.20
CA LEU A 461 2.70 -1.97 19.25
C LEU A 461 1.33 -2.58 18.93
N LEU A 462 0.52 -2.83 19.96
CA LEU A 462 -0.80 -3.46 19.84
C LEU A 462 -1.84 -2.67 20.63
N ASN A 463 -3.11 -2.82 20.21
CA ASN A 463 -4.24 -2.37 21.02
C ASN A 463 -4.47 -3.40 22.13
N TYR A 464 -4.25 -2.98 23.39
CA TYR A 464 -4.46 -3.78 24.58
C TYR A 464 -5.93 -3.76 24.99
N PRO A 465 -6.63 -4.89 24.96
CA PRO A 465 -8.07 -4.93 25.24
C PRO A 465 -8.38 -4.65 26.71
N MET A 466 -9.47 -3.96 26.94
CA MET A 466 -10.00 -3.67 28.28
C MET A 466 -11.42 -4.23 28.44
N ALA A 467 -11.83 -4.45 29.69
CA ALA A 467 -13.21 -4.81 29.99
C ALA A 467 -14.14 -3.66 29.57
N LEU A 468 -15.17 -3.93 28.77
CA LEU A 468 -16.12 -2.90 28.28
C LEU A 468 -16.81 -2.13 29.42
N SER A 469 -16.87 -2.68 30.63
CA SER A 469 -17.37 -1.99 31.82
C SER A 469 -16.57 -0.75 32.21
N THR A 470 -15.33 -0.59 31.69
CA THR A 470 -14.51 0.62 31.88
C THR A 470 -14.95 1.77 31.00
N GLY A 471 -15.82 1.53 29.99
CA GLY A 471 -16.21 2.48 28.97
C GLY A 471 -15.29 2.50 27.73
N PHE A 472 -14.24 1.68 27.72
CA PHE A 472 -13.27 1.60 26.62
C PHE A 472 -13.08 0.14 26.18
N SER A 473 -12.86 -0.07 24.88
CA SER A 473 -12.53 -1.39 24.33
C SER A 473 -11.07 -1.76 24.48
N GLY A 474 -10.19 -0.78 24.62
CA GLY A 474 -8.76 -0.96 24.75
C GLY A 474 -7.99 0.34 24.63
N TYR A 475 -6.68 0.29 24.73
CA TYR A 475 -5.75 1.38 24.50
C TYR A 475 -4.45 0.88 23.86
N ASP A 476 -3.73 1.74 23.18
CA ASP A 476 -2.51 1.38 22.48
C ASP A 476 -1.33 1.29 23.46
N ALA A 477 -0.58 0.18 23.38
CA ALA A 477 0.53 -0.08 24.28
C ALA A 477 1.60 -0.97 23.61
N ASN A 478 2.79 -0.98 24.22
CA ASN A 478 3.84 -1.94 23.88
C ASN A 478 3.53 -3.26 24.61
N VAL A 479 3.12 -4.28 23.83
CA VAL A 479 2.61 -5.54 24.39
C VAL A 479 3.21 -6.73 23.66
N GLY A 480 4.05 -7.47 24.38
CA GLY A 480 4.51 -8.78 23.94
C GLY A 480 5.70 -8.79 22.99
N ASP A 481 6.21 -10.00 22.82
CA ASP A 481 7.35 -10.33 21.97
C ASP A 481 6.97 -11.44 21.00
N MET A 482 7.52 -11.39 19.80
CA MET A 482 7.32 -12.39 18.75
C MET A 482 8.65 -12.76 18.10
N ARG A 483 8.76 -13.96 17.59
CA ARG A 483 9.91 -14.46 16.85
C ARG A 483 9.50 -15.02 15.50
N ASN A 484 10.26 -14.68 14.46
CA ASN A 484 10.26 -15.32 13.17
C ASN A 484 11.66 -15.88 12.91
N SER A 485 11.79 -17.18 12.63
CA SER A 485 13.07 -17.80 12.30
C SER A 485 12.93 -18.79 11.17
N GLY A 486 13.99 -18.97 10.40
CA GLY A 486 13.97 -19.89 9.28
C GLY A 486 15.27 -19.93 8.51
N PHE A 487 15.25 -20.71 7.43
CA PHE A 487 16.33 -20.82 6.47
C PHE A 487 15.86 -20.34 5.12
N GLU A 488 16.75 -19.64 4.42
CA GLU A 488 16.59 -19.23 3.03
C GLU A 488 17.76 -19.76 2.23
N PHE A 489 17.48 -20.26 1.02
CA PHE A 489 18.55 -20.70 0.14
C PHE A 489 18.19 -20.47 -1.32
N GLU A 490 19.22 -20.20 -2.10
CA GLU A 490 19.17 -20.06 -3.55
C GLU A 490 20.32 -20.84 -4.16
N ILE A 491 20.02 -21.68 -5.14
CA ILE A 491 21.00 -22.44 -5.95
C ILE A 491 20.77 -22.07 -7.40
N LYS A 492 21.80 -21.49 -8.03
CA LYS A 492 21.83 -21.17 -9.47
C LYS A 492 22.88 -22.03 -10.15
N GLY A 493 22.49 -22.73 -11.19
CA GLY A 493 23.39 -23.59 -11.95
C GLY A 493 23.32 -23.33 -13.44
N THR A 494 24.49 -23.38 -14.10
CA THR A 494 24.64 -23.39 -15.57
C THR A 494 25.24 -24.74 -15.99
N PRO A 495 24.45 -25.85 -15.97
CA PRO A 495 24.96 -27.19 -16.23
C PRO A 495 25.53 -27.35 -17.63
N ILE A 496 25.00 -26.62 -18.60
CA ILE A 496 25.49 -26.63 -19.96
C ILE A 496 25.82 -25.20 -20.37
N ARG A 497 27.07 -25.00 -20.81
CA ARG A 497 27.53 -23.76 -21.44
C ARG A 497 28.45 -24.11 -22.60
N THR A 498 27.97 -23.81 -23.81
CA THR A 498 28.73 -23.92 -25.05
C THR A 498 28.73 -22.57 -25.75
N ASN A 499 29.39 -22.45 -26.91
CA ASN A 499 29.40 -21.19 -27.66
C ASN A 499 27.99 -20.80 -28.19
N ASP A 500 27.13 -21.79 -28.43
CA ASP A 500 25.83 -21.60 -29.09
C ASP A 500 24.64 -21.90 -28.16
N PHE A 501 24.89 -22.48 -26.98
CA PHE A 501 23.82 -22.88 -26.06
C PHE A 501 24.23 -22.73 -24.59
N GLU A 502 23.38 -22.09 -23.85
CA GLU A 502 23.51 -21.94 -22.39
C GLU A 502 22.19 -22.34 -21.71
N TRP A 503 22.30 -23.22 -20.72
CA TRP A 503 21.15 -23.64 -19.90
C TRP A 503 21.35 -23.22 -18.46
N ASN A 504 20.49 -22.31 -17.99
CA ASN A 504 20.49 -21.79 -16.63
C ASN A 504 19.31 -22.35 -15.84
N LEU A 505 19.58 -22.84 -14.66
CA LEU A 505 18.59 -23.31 -13.69
C LEU A 505 18.71 -22.48 -12.42
N SER A 506 17.58 -22.13 -11.82
CA SER A 506 17.51 -21.48 -10.51
C SER A 506 16.50 -22.20 -9.64
N PHE A 507 16.91 -22.53 -8.42
CA PHE A 507 16.06 -23.12 -7.40
C PHE A 507 16.21 -22.31 -6.12
N MET A 508 15.07 -21.89 -5.53
CA MET A 508 15.04 -21.13 -4.29
C MET A 508 13.98 -21.70 -3.36
N GLY A 509 14.24 -21.61 -2.06
CA GLY A 509 13.30 -22.06 -1.05
C GLY A 509 13.53 -21.36 0.28
N SER A 510 12.46 -21.28 1.08
CA SER A 510 12.51 -20.73 2.42
C SER A 510 11.65 -21.53 3.37
N THR A 511 12.04 -21.52 4.63
CA THR A 511 11.23 -22.03 5.75
C THR A 511 10.96 -20.88 6.71
N THR A 512 9.81 -20.87 7.35
CA THR A 512 9.46 -19.88 8.37
C THR A 512 8.75 -20.53 9.54
N LYS A 513 9.22 -20.24 10.75
CA LYS A 513 8.53 -20.51 12.00
C LYS A 513 8.21 -19.19 12.67
N ASN A 514 6.91 -18.92 12.88
CA ASN A 514 6.42 -17.76 13.63
C ASN A 514 5.95 -18.23 15.01
N GLU A 515 6.25 -17.47 16.07
CA GLU A 515 5.88 -17.81 17.44
C GLU A 515 5.75 -16.54 18.29
N VAL A 516 4.63 -16.37 18.95
CA VAL A 516 4.44 -15.37 20.02
C VAL A 516 5.17 -15.87 21.26
N LEU A 517 6.20 -15.15 21.69
CA LEU A 517 7.07 -15.58 22.81
C LEU A 517 6.48 -15.17 24.16
N LYS A 518 5.86 -14.01 24.21
CA LYS A 518 5.35 -13.42 25.44
C LYS A 518 4.28 -12.39 25.10
N LEU A 519 3.25 -12.32 25.92
CA LEU A 519 2.30 -11.21 25.98
C LEU A 519 2.46 -10.50 27.34
N THR A 520 1.39 -10.18 28.05
CA THR A 520 1.50 -9.61 29.40
C THR A 520 1.26 -10.68 30.47
N ALA A 521 1.78 -10.44 31.68
CA ALA A 521 1.58 -11.37 32.81
C ALA A 521 0.09 -11.58 33.17
N THR A 522 -0.77 -10.62 32.85
CA THR A 522 -2.20 -10.67 33.14
C THR A 522 -3.05 -11.11 31.95
N THR A 523 -2.48 -11.14 30.75
CA THR A 523 -3.22 -11.44 29.53
C THR A 523 -2.36 -12.34 28.64
N PRO A 524 -2.38 -13.67 28.83
CA PRO A 524 -1.61 -14.64 28.03
C PRO A 524 -2.19 -14.86 26.62
N GLU A 525 -3.36 -14.29 26.36
CA GLU A 525 -4.02 -14.34 25.06
C GLU A 525 -4.85 -13.08 24.80
N ILE A 526 -4.87 -12.61 23.56
CA ILE A 526 -5.67 -11.48 23.09
C ILE A 526 -6.65 -11.99 22.04
N ILE A 527 -7.95 -11.78 22.28
CA ILE A 527 -9.02 -12.16 21.37
C ILE A 527 -9.58 -10.91 20.70
N SER A 528 -9.62 -10.89 19.37
CA SER A 528 -10.21 -9.83 18.56
C SER A 528 -11.06 -10.42 17.45
N GLY A 529 -12.37 -10.37 17.60
CA GLY A 529 -13.32 -11.01 16.69
C GLY A 529 -13.09 -12.53 16.61
N VAL A 530 -12.73 -13.01 15.41
CA VAL A 530 -12.44 -14.43 15.14
C VAL A 530 -10.95 -14.79 15.26
N ARG A 531 -10.10 -13.83 15.66
CA ARG A 531 -8.66 -14.01 15.77
C ARG A 531 -8.24 -14.12 17.22
N ILE A 532 -7.22 -14.95 17.50
CA ILE A 532 -6.60 -15.09 18.80
C ILE A 532 -5.08 -14.98 18.66
N ILE A 533 -4.46 -14.12 19.49
CA ILE A 533 -3.01 -14.05 19.66
C ILE A 533 -2.69 -14.71 20.99
N LYS A 534 -1.87 -15.74 20.99
CA LYS A 534 -1.59 -16.55 22.18
C LYS A 534 -0.12 -16.94 22.26
N GLU A 535 0.45 -16.93 23.47
CA GLU A 535 1.82 -17.38 23.72
C GLU A 535 2.05 -18.84 23.28
N GLY A 536 3.19 -19.08 22.62
CA GLY A 536 3.60 -20.36 22.07
C GLY A 536 2.99 -20.72 20.71
N TYR A 537 2.11 -19.88 20.15
CA TYR A 537 1.44 -20.09 18.86
C TYR A 537 1.89 -19.03 17.83
N PRO A 538 1.68 -19.29 16.54
CA PRO A 538 1.81 -18.24 15.52
C PRO A 538 0.85 -17.08 15.78
N ILE A 539 1.19 -15.88 15.29
CA ILE A 539 0.38 -14.67 15.52
C ILE A 539 -0.96 -14.67 14.75
N ASN A 540 -1.21 -15.63 13.84
CA ASN A 540 -2.48 -15.78 13.09
C ASN A 540 -2.86 -17.23 13.00
#